data_ffcdec43752c5a80573619ac627a7e98
#
_entry.id   ffcdec43752c5a80573619ac627a7e98
#
_cell.length_a   1.000
_cell.length_b   1.000
_cell.length_c   1.000
_cell.angle_alpha   90.00
_cell.angle_beta   90.00
_cell.angle_gamma   90.00
#
_symmetry.space_group_name_H-M   'P 1'
#
loop_
_entity.id
_entity.type
_entity.pdbx_description
1 polymer ?
#
loop_
_entity_poly.entity_id
_entity_poly.type
_entity_poly.pdbx_seq_one_letter_code
_entity_poly.pdbx_strand_id
1 'polypeptide(L)'
;MAESRITPIEIGLTAAIVAVEDDEPTILVASTASKNEARAGLPFGPFDPLTHRTFEIGLHAWVEAQTGLRLGYVEQLYTFGDRGRHVGQDSGPHVVSVGYLALSRIPDNADSLRTSAAGFEPWYRFFPWED
;
A
#
# COMPACT_ATOMS: atom_id res chain seq x y z
N MET A 1 3.67 24.29 -33.79
CA MET A 1 4.07 23.15 -32.98
C MET A 1 3.04 22.92 -31.91
N ALA A 2 2.50 21.76 -31.92
CA ALA A 2 1.58 21.42 -30.86
C ALA A 2 2.37 21.17 -29.60
N GLU A 3 2.18 21.98 -28.63
CA GLU A 3 2.73 21.68 -27.34
C GLU A 3 1.99 20.49 -26.78
N SER A 4 2.71 19.44 -26.57
CA SER A 4 2.12 18.31 -25.90
C SER A 4 1.82 18.73 -24.48
N ARG A 5 0.56 18.82 -24.16
CA ARG A 5 0.14 19.05 -22.79
C ARG A 5 0.04 17.72 -22.08
N ILE A 6 1.19 17.11 -21.90
CA ILE A 6 1.23 15.85 -21.20
C ILE A 6 1.27 16.16 -19.72
N THR A 7 0.20 15.82 -19.03
CA THR A 7 0.17 15.90 -17.59
C THR A 7 0.85 14.67 -17.04
N PRO A 8 1.87 14.84 -16.19
CA PRO A 8 2.53 13.69 -15.61
C PRO A 8 1.55 12.88 -14.76
N ILE A 9 1.59 11.58 -14.94
CA ILE A 9 0.79 10.66 -14.15
C ILE A 9 1.72 9.71 -13.43
N GLU A 10 1.55 9.62 -12.11
CA GLU A 10 2.28 8.69 -11.30
C GLU A 10 1.35 7.54 -10.91
N ILE A 11 1.82 6.32 -11.05
CA ILE A 11 1.04 5.15 -10.65
C ILE A 11 1.55 4.68 -9.30
N GLY A 12 0.65 4.66 -8.33
CA GLY A 12 0.95 4.15 -7.00
C GLY A 12 0.37 2.76 -6.82
N LEU A 13 1.09 1.90 -6.14
CA LEU A 13 0.68 0.54 -5.85
C LEU A 13 0.41 0.43 -4.36
N THR A 14 -0.77 -0.06 -4.01
CA THR A 14 -1.21 -0.15 -2.61
C THR A 14 -1.67 -1.57 -2.32
N ALA A 15 -1.32 -2.08 -1.16
CA ALA A 15 -1.70 -3.43 -0.76
C ALA A 15 -2.55 -3.43 0.50
N ALA A 16 -3.72 -4.05 0.42
CA ALA A 16 -4.52 -4.41 1.58
C ALA A 16 -4.21 -5.86 1.91
N ILE A 17 -3.44 -6.07 2.95
CA ILE A 17 -2.97 -7.40 3.35
C ILE A 17 -3.71 -7.81 4.60
N VAL A 18 -4.53 -8.84 4.47
CA VAL A 18 -5.43 -9.27 5.53
C VAL A 18 -4.97 -10.62 6.07
N ALA A 19 -4.97 -10.75 7.38
CA ALA A 19 -4.70 -12.01 8.06
C ALA A 19 -5.74 -12.19 9.16
N VAL A 20 -5.96 -13.44 9.56
CA VAL A 20 -6.87 -13.76 10.66
C VAL A 20 -6.05 -14.13 11.87
N GLU A 21 -6.33 -13.48 12.99
CA GLU A 21 -5.69 -13.77 14.27
C GLU A 21 -6.78 -13.92 15.32
N ASP A 22 -6.81 -15.07 16.00
CA ASP A 22 -7.83 -15.36 17.03
C ASP A 22 -9.25 -15.14 16.52
N ASP A 23 -9.53 -15.65 15.32
CA ASP A 23 -10.83 -15.56 14.66
C ASP A 23 -11.26 -14.14 14.28
N GLU A 24 -10.35 -13.17 14.36
CA GLU A 24 -10.64 -11.79 13.97
C GLU A 24 -9.78 -11.37 12.77
N PRO A 25 -10.35 -10.63 11.82
CA PRO A 25 -9.56 -10.12 10.72
C PRO A 25 -8.64 -9.00 11.18
N THR A 26 -7.43 -9.02 10.64
CA THR A 26 -6.45 -7.97 10.87
C THR A 26 -5.97 -7.45 9.52
N ILE A 27 -5.44 -6.25 9.52
CA ILE A 27 -4.88 -5.64 8.32
C ILE A 27 -3.48 -5.13 8.61
N LEU A 28 -2.58 -5.36 7.68
CA LEU A 28 -1.20 -4.92 7.83
C LEU A 28 -1.10 -3.44 7.57
N VAL A 29 -0.55 -2.72 8.53
CA VAL A 29 -0.27 -1.30 8.38
C VAL A 29 1.22 -1.06 8.55
N ALA A 30 1.73 -0.09 7.82
CA ALA A 30 3.11 0.33 7.92
C ALA A 30 3.15 1.77 8.38
N SER A 31 4.10 2.06 9.24
CA SER A 31 4.29 3.43 9.71
C SER A 31 5.07 4.21 8.67
N THR A 32 4.46 5.27 8.15
CA THR A 32 5.19 6.22 7.32
C THR A 32 5.65 7.34 8.22
N ALA A 33 6.94 7.40 8.47
CA ALA A 33 7.51 8.48 9.24
C ALA A 33 7.71 9.68 8.34
N SER A 34 6.82 10.64 8.40
CA SER A 34 7.19 11.98 7.99
C SER A 34 7.78 12.68 9.23
N LYS A 35 8.55 13.71 9.00
CA LYS A 35 9.34 14.36 10.05
C LYS A 35 8.55 14.76 11.29
N ASN A 36 7.25 14.94 11.18
CA ASN A 36 6.44 15.46 12.27
C ASN A 36 5.25 14.58 12.66
N GLU A 37 4.97 13.53 11.91
CA GLU A 37 3.83 12.68 12.19
C GLU A 37 4.09 11.25 11.76
N ALA A 38 3.97 10.33 12.70
CA ALA A 38 3.93 8.92 12.36
C ALA A 38 2.50 8.59 11.95
N ARG A 39 2.30 8.29 10.68
CA ARG A 39 1.00 7.84 10.19
C ARG A 39 1.08 6.38 9.86
N ALA A 40 0.10 5.64 10.34
CA ALA A 40 -0.08 4.27 9.94
C ALA A 40 -0.92 4.25 8.67
N GLY A 41 -0.47 3.53 7.68
CA GLY A 41 -1.20 3.40 6.43
C GLY A 41 -0.93 2.07 5.77
N LEU A 42 -1.63 1.78 4.70
CA LEU A 42 -1.38 0.58 3.94
C LEU A 42 -0.02 0.68 3.24
N PRO A 43 0.70 -0.43 3.10
CA PRO A 43 1.93 -0.42 2.31
C PRO A 43 1.66 0.09 0.91
N PHE A 44 2.49 1.02 0.46
CA PHE A 44 2.34 1.54 -0.89
C PHE A 44 3.65 2.11 -1.40
N GLY A 45 3.75 2.24 -2.72
CA GLY A 45 4.88 2.91 -3.33
C GLY A 45 4.62 3.15 -4.82
N PRO A 46 5.38 4.06 -5.42
CA PRO A 46 5.22 4.34 -6.83
C PRO A 46 5.69 3.17 -7.70
N PHE A 47 4.99 2.97 -8.81
CA PHE A 47 5.45 2.02 -9.80
C PHE A 47 6.55 2.66 -10.65
N ASP A 48 7.70 2.02 -10.68
CA ASP A 48 8.82 2.48 -11.48
C ASP A 48 9.03 1.50 -12.64
N PRO A 49 8.62 1.87 -13.85
CA PRO A 49 8.74 0.95 -14.99
C PRO A 49 10.17 0.59 -15.37
N LEU A 50 11.13 1.36 -14.88
CA LEU A 50 12.54 1.04 -15.14
C LEU A 50 13.05 -0.06 -14.23
N THR A 51 12.46 -0.20 -13.06
CA THR A 51 12.88 -1.18 -12.06
C THR A 51 11.90 -2.34 -11.96
N HIS A 52 10.61 -2.05 -12.10
CA HIS A 52 9.56 -3.03 -11.92
C HIS A 52 8.96 -3.43 -13.26
N ARG A 53 9.11 -4.69 -13.60
CA ARG A 53 8.60 -5.19 -14.88
C ARG A 53 7.08 -5.20 -14.93
N THR A 54 6.42 -5.51 -13.82
CA THR A 54 4.96 -5.52 -13.73
C THR A 54 4.52 -4.81 -12.45
N PHE A 55 3.24 -4.46 -12.40
CA PHE A 55 2.68 -3.88 -11.18
C PHE A 55 2.84 -4.84 -10.00
N GLU A 56 2.60 -6.12 -10.21
CA GLU A 56 2.71 -7.08 -9.13
C GLU A 56 4.13 -7.20 -8.61
N ILE A 57 5.11 -7.21 -9.50
CA ILE A 57 6.52 -7.23 -9.08
C ILE A 57 6.84 -5.99 -8.26
N GLY A 58 6.38 -4.83 -8.71
CA GLY A 58 6.58 -3.59 -7.96
C GLY A 58 5.91 -3.62 -6.61
N LEU A 59 4.67 -4.15 -6.55
CA LEU A 59 3.95 -4.26 -5.30
C LEU A 59 4.68 -5.17 -4.31
N HIS A 60 5.12 -6.35 -4.77
CA HIS A 60 5.86 -7.28 -3.92
C HIS A 60 7.13 -6.64 -3.38
N ALA A 61 7.84 -5.90 -4.23
CA ALA A 61 9.07 -5.22 -3.81
C ALA A 61 8.80 -4.18 -2.72
N TRP A 62 7.76 -3.37 -2.89
CA TRP A 62 7.43 -2.37 -1.89
C TRP A 62 6.97 -2.97 -0.57
N VAL A 63 6.13 -4.00 -0.63
CA VAL A 63 5.66 -4.67 0.58
C VAL A 63 6.84 -5.29 1.33
N GLU A 64 7.70 -6.00 0.63
CA GLU A 64 8.86 -6.59 1.28
C GLU A 64 9.78 -5.54 1.88
N ALA A 65 10.02 -4.44 1.17
CA ALA A 65 10.88 -3.38 1.67
C ALA A 65 10.30 -2.68 2.89
N GLN A 66 9.00 -2.48 2.92
CA GLN A 66 8.34 -1.73 3.99
C GLN A 66 7.95 -2.58 5.18
N THR A 67 7.71 -3.85 4.97
CA THR A 67 7.17 -4.71 6.03
C THR A 67 7.99 -5.97 6.30
N GLY A 68 8.89 -6.33 5.41
CA GLY A 68 9.62 -7.58 5.51
C GLY A 68 8.80 -8.80 5.11
N LEU A 69 7.55 -8.61 4.74
CA LEU A 69 6.64 -9.70 4.42
C LEU A 69 6.72 -10.05 2.94
N ARG A 70 6.83 -11.34 2.64
CA ARG A 70 6.72 -11.83 1.27
C ARG A 70 5.30 -12.28 1.01
N LEU A 71 4.68 -11.66 0.03
CA LEU A 71 3.33 -12.02 -0.36
C LEU A 71 3.36 -13.20 -1.33
N GLY A 72 2.33 -14.04 -1.25
CA GLY A 72 2.04 -15.01 -2.29
C GLY A 72 1.18 -14.37 -3.36
N TYR A 73 0.02 -14.98 -3.60
CA TYR A 73 -0.92 -14.48 -4.60
C TYR A 73 -1.53 -13.15 -4.17
N VAL A 74 -1.63 -12.24 -5.11
CA VAL A 74 -2.33 -10.97 -4.91
C VAL A 74 -3.39 -10.82 -6.00
N GLU A 75 -4.46 -10.12 -5.67
CA GLU A 75 -5.54 -9.88 -6.61
C GLU A 75 -5.80 -8.39 -6.70
N GLN A 76 -5.86 -7.88 -7.93
CA GLN A 76 -6.16 -6.48 -8.13
C GLN A 76 -7.61 -6.21 -7.76
N LEU A 77 -7.83 -5.23 -6.90
CA LEU A 77 -9.15 -4.85 -6.47
C LEU A 77 -9.73 -3.74 -7.32
N TYR A 78 -9.04 -2.62 -7.37
CA TYR A 78 -9.61 -1.44 -7.98
C TYR A 78 -8.52 -0.45 -8.31
N THR A 79 -8.79 0.39 -9.29
CA THR A 79 -7.91 1.47 -9.67
C THR A 79 -8.59 2.79 -9.39
N PHE A 80 -7.94 3.63 -8.59
CA PHE A 80 -8.46 4.93 -8.18
C PHE A 80 -7.72 6.01 -8.95
N GLY A 81 -8.42 6.67 -9.87
CA GLY A 81 -7.80 7.67 -10.70
C GLY A 81 -8.42 9.05 -10.59
N ASP A 82 -9.25 9.28 -9.58
CA ASP A 82 -9.98 10.52 -9.45
C ASP A 82 -9.07 11.70 -9.15
N ARG A 83 -9.32 12.79 -9.84
CA ARG A 83 -8.61 14.04 -9.61
C ARG A 83 -8.89 14.53 -8.18
N GLY A 84 -7.84 15.03 -7.53
CA GLY A 84 -8.00 15.60 -6.18
C GLY A 84 -8.11 14.58 -5.07
N ARG A 85 -7.89 13.31 -5.39
CA ARG A 85 -7.94 12.24 -4.40
C ARG A 85 -6.92 12.44 -3.27
N HIS A 86 -5.77 13.01 -3.60
CA HIS A 86 -4.73 13.28 -2.63
C HIS A 86 -4.78 14.75 -2.25
N VAL A 87 -5.29 15.01 -1.06
CA VAL A 87 -5.46 16.38 -0.57
C VAL A 87 -4.10 17.05 -0.42
N GLY A 88 -4.00 18.27 -0.91
CA GLY A 88 -2.78 19.06 -0.79
C GLY A 88 -1.81 18.92 -1.96
N GLN A 89 -2.15 18.15 -2.97
CA GLN A 89 -1.30 17.98 -4.16
C GLN A 89 -1.86 18.71 -5.36
N ASP A 90 -1.92 20.02 -5.25
CA ASP A 90 -2.44 20.83 -6.36
C ASP A 90 -1.44 21.01 -7.49
N SER A 91 -0.15 20.80 -7.22
CA SER A 91 0.91 21.06 -8.18
C SER A 91 1.74 19.86 -8.57
N GLY A 92 1.45 18.70 -8.02
CA GLY A 92 2.19 17.49 -8.33
C GLY A 92 1.57 16.70 -9.48
N PRO A 93 2.17 15.59 -9.84
CA PRO A 93 1.57 14.70 -10.82
C PRO A 93 0.25 14.14 -10.32
N HIS A 94 -0.63 13.83 -11.27
CA HIS A 94 -1.86 13.14 -10.94
C HIS A 94 -1.52 11.69 -10.54
N VAL A 95 -1.94 11.28 -9.36
CA VAL A 95 -1.64 9.94 -8.87
C VAL A 95 -2.80 9.01 -9.15
N VAL A 96 -2.51 7.93 -9.85
CA VAL A 96 -3.45 6.84 -10.07
C VAL A 96 -3.02 5.69 -9.16
N SER A 97 -3.91 5.29 -8.26
CA SER A 97 -3.59 4.24 -7.29
C SER A 97 -4.22 2.93 -7.70
N VAL A 98 -3.41 1.89 -7.77
CA VAL A 98 -3.89 0.54 -8.07
C VAL A 98 -3.85 -0.25 -6.77
N GLY A 99 -5.01 -0.70 -6.33
CA GLY A 99 -5.15 -1.42 -5.07
C GLY A 99 -5.19 -2.92 -5.26
N TYR A 100 -4.48 -3.63 -4.40
CA TYR A 100 -4.41 -5.09 -4.41
C TYR A 100 -4.83 -5.65 -3.06
N LEU A 101 -5.40 -6.84 -3.10
CA LEU A 101 -5.74 -7.59 -1.91
C LEU A 101 -4.85 -8.82 -1.82
N ALA A 102 -4.34 -9.09 -0.65
CA ALA A 102 -3.61 -10.32 -0.36
C ALA A 102 -4.09 -10.89 0.96
N LEU A 103 -4.16 -12.20 1.04
CA LEU A 103 -4.40 -12.91 2.28
C LEU A 103 -3.07 -13.47 2.74
N SER A 104 -2.80 -13.36 4.02
CA SER A 104 -1.52 -13.77 4.58
C SER A 104 -1.72 -14.50 5.89
N ARG A 105 -0.69 -15.22 6.31
CA ARG A 105 -0.62 -15.73 7.68
C ARG A 105 0.13 -14.71 8.50
N ILE A 106 -0.23 -14.63 9.78
CA ILE A 106 0.60 -13.89 10.72
C ILE A 106 1.94 -14.62 10.82
N PRO A 107 3.07 -13.96 10.56
CA PRO A 107 4.36 -14.64 10.65
C PRO A 107 4.64 -15.17 12.05
N ASP A 108 5.20 -16.37 12.13
CA ASP A 108 5.60 -16.95 13.41
C ASP A 108 6.67 -16.10 14.08
N ASN A 109 7.50 -15.46 13.28
CA ASN A 109 8.53 -14.57 13.78
C ASN A 109 8.15 -13.12 13.47
N ALA A 110 7.48 -12.48 14.43
CA ALA A 110 7.07 -11.10 14.28
C ALA A 110 8.24 -10.12 14.20
N ASP A 111 9.44 -10.57 14.50
CA ASP A 111 10.62 -9.72 14.45
C ASP A 111 10.90 -9.21 13.03
N SER A 112 10.54 -9.97 12.02
CA SER A 112 10.72 -9.54 10.65
C SER A 112 9.88 -8.31 10.32
N LEU A 113 8.76 -8.12 10.99
CA LEU A 113 7.90 -6.95 10.78
C LEU A 113 8.36 -5.75 11.59
N ARG A 114 8.99 -5.99 12.73
CA ARG A 114 9.37 -4.89 13.62
C ARG A 114 10.44 -3.99 13.05
N THR A 115 11.33 -4.52 12.23
CA THR A 115 12.38 -3.71 11.62
C THR A 115 11.82 -2.66 10.68
N SER A 116 10.61 -2.85 10.20
CA SER A 116 9.96 -1.94 9.26
C SER A 116 8.84 -1.13 9.91
N ALA A 117 8.71 -1.18 11.23
CA ALA A 117 7.63 -0.50 11.95
C ALA A 117 6.25 -0.84 11.40
N ALA A 118 6.08 -2.09 10.97
CA ALA A 118 4.83 -2.58 10.42
C ALA A 118 4.19 -3.57 11.39
N GLY A 119 2.88 -3.70 11.33
CA GLY A 119 2.18 -4.67 12.16
C GLY A 119 0.76 -4.89 11.70
N PHE A 120 0.21 -6.04 12.10
CA PHE A 120 -1.18 -6.36 11.83
C PHE A 120 -2.04 -5.74 12.94
N GLU A 121 -3.01 -4.92 12.52
CA GLU A 121 -3.92 -4.23 13.41
C GLU A 121 -5.33 -4.76 13.22
N PRO A 122 -6.17 -4.78 14.26
CA PRO A 122 -7.54 -5.24 14.11
C PRO A 122 -8.29 -4.45 13.03
N TRP A 123 -8.95 -5.19 12.16
CA TRP A 123 -9.75 -4.60 11.09
C TRP A 123 -10.78 -3.61 11.64
N TYR A 124 -11.46 -3.98 12.71
CA TYR A 124 -12.54 -3.17 13.28
C TYR A 124 -12.07 -1.86 13.88
N ARG A 125 -10.78 -1.70 14.09
CA ARG A 125 -10.22 -0.43 14.51
C ARG A 125 -10.43 0.66 13.45
N PHE A 126 -10.40 0.26 12.18
CA PHE A 126 -10.55 1.18 11.05
C PHE A 126 -11.97 1.18 10.48
N PHE A 127 -12.69 0.09 10.69
CA PHE A 127 -14.03 -0.10 10.17
C PHE A 127 -14.96 -0.58 11.28
N PRO A 128 -15.20 0.26 12.30
CA PRO A 128 -15.97 -0.18 13.47
C PRO A 128 -17.42 -0.49 13.15
N TRP A 129 -17.94 0.03 12.03
CA TRP A 129 -19.31 -0.22 11.64
C TRP A 129 -19.53 -1.59 11.02
N GLU A 130 -18.47 -2.32 10.76
CA GLU A 130 -18.57 -3.64 10.15
C GLU A 130 -18.57 -4.80 11.14
N ASP A 131 -18.62 -4.47 12.39
CA ASP A 131 -18.60 -5.48 13.44
C ASP A 131 -19.82 -6.42 13.34
#